data_e234fbdb41844d49dd4ad46e4d3fc0fa
#
_entry.id   e234fbdb41844d49dd4ad46e4d3fc0fa
#
_cell.length_a   1.000
_cell.length_b   1.000
_cell.length_c   1.000
_cell.angle_alpha   90.00
_cell.angle_beta   90.00
_cell.angle_gamma   90.00
#
_symmetry.space_group_name_H-M   'P 1'
#
loop_
_entity.id
_entity.type
_entity.pdbx_description
1 polymer ?
#
loop_
_entity_poly.entity_id
_entity_poly.type
_entity_poly.pdbx_seq_one_letter_code
_entity_poly.pdbx_strand_id
1 'polypeptide(L)'
;MRLKVQVGKINAESIEVAWFTGLNNHGIVTVQIARSEFRCAVAELTAARFLILDKQVLGRLPNSGKGLALSLTKETILAAKNEALKAAALFLSNRLSGIKLYSDEIVDITHPESKDIITPYASPYPTFEVAKLGTIAISNHAMQRYQQRHRQGDIRNPWHSLQKQLSHPNLERLALSSRTRFQKLLRYVSEQHEIWANPTGNLYFQIASLAEHKLVVTVFYQVTHAFNEIHA
;
A
#
# COMPACT_ATOMS: atom_id res chain seq x y z
N MET A 1 -18.02 -10.11 -1.45
CA MET A 1 -17.58 -10.53 -0.10
C MET A 1 -17.49 -9.29 0.77
N ARG A 2 -17.83 -9.41 2.04
CA ARG A 2 -17.86 -8.27 2.98
C ARG A 2 -17.09 -8.61 4.25
N LEU A 3 -16.18 -7.71 4.63
CA LEU A 3 -15.51 -7.71 5.93
C LEU A 3 -16.11 -6.60 6.77
N LYS A 4 -16.58 -6.91 7.96
CA LYS A 4 -16.98 -5.93 8.98
C LYS A 4 -15.86 -5.84 10.01
N VAL A 5 -15.50 -4.63 10.39
CA VAL A 5 -14.43 -4.34 11.37
C VAL A 5 -14.95 -3.24 12.28
N GLN A 6 -14.78 -3.40 13.58
CA GLN A 6 -15.27 -2.45 14.57
C GLN A 6 -14.44 -2.47 15.84
N VAL A 7 -14.17 -1.28 16.37
CA VAL A 7 -13.55 -1.10 17.68
C VAL A 7 -14.45 -1.70 18.76
N GLY A 8 -13.86 -2.55 19.58
CA GLY A 8 -14.47 -3.12 20.79
C GLY A 8 -13.86 -2.53 22.06
N LYS A 9 -13.14 -3.34 22.84
CA LYS A 9 -12.57 -2.93 24.13
C LYS A 9 -11.34 -2.04 23.93
N ILE A 10 -11.30 -0.92 24.67
CA ILE A 10 -10.21 0.04 24.66
C ILE A 10 -9.45 -0.08 25.97
N ASN A 11 -8.16 -0.45 25.90
CA ASN A 11 -7.23 -0.49 27.03
C ASN A 11 -6.22 0.67 26.95
N ALA A 12 -5.34 0.81 27.95
CA ALA A 12 -4.35 1.88 27.99
C ALA A 12 -3.41 1.87 26.76
N GLU A 13 -2.89 0.70 26.38
CA GLU A 13 -1.86 0.50 25.35
C GLU A 13 -2.34 -0.36 24.18
N SER A 14 -3.61 -0.75 24.16
CA SER A 14 -4.16 -1.58 23.08
C SER A 14 -5.64 -1.31 22.86
N ILE A 15 -6.09 -1.67 21.66
CA ILE A 15 -7.50 -1.65 21.28
C ILE A 15 -7.84 -3.01 20.68
N GLU A 16 -8.88 -3.63 21.19
CA GLU A 16 -9.48 -4.81 20.58
C GLU A 16 -10.41 -4.39 19.45
N VAL A 17 -10.24 -4.99 18.31
CA VAL A 17 -11.04 -4.75 17.11
C VAL A 17 -11.71 -6.05 16.71
N ALA A 18 -13.02 -6.07 16.81
CA ALA A 18 -13.83 -7.20 16.38
C ALA A 18 -13.95 -7.22 14.86
N TRP A 19 -13.92 -8.42 14.25
CA TRP A 19 -14.10 -8.57 12.82
C TRP A 19 -14.98 -9.76 12.46
N PHE A 20 -15.67 -9.66 11.33
CA PHE A 20 -16.62 -10.66 10.87
C PHE A 20 -16.70 -10.68 9.35
N THR A 21 -16.67 -11.88 8.76
CA THR A 21 -16.97 -12.12 7.33
C THR A 21 -18.10 -13.11 7.12
N GLY A 22 -18.45 -13.88 8.14
CA GLY A 22 -19.50 -14.92 8.15
C GLY A 22 -19.50 -15.68 9.47
N LEU A 23 -20.52 -16.51 9.69
CA LEU A 23 -20.74 -17.21 10.96
C LEU A 23 -19.51 -18.00 11.46
N ASN A 24 -18.77 -18.63 10.54
CA ASN A 24 -17.60 -19.45 10.83
C ASN A 24 -16.27 -18.73 10.48
N ASN A 25 -16.28 -17.41 10.39
CA ASN A 25 -15.07 -16.65 10.08
C ASN A 25 -15.15 -15.25 10.70
N HIS A 26 -14.82 -15.19 11.98
CA HIS A 26 -14.85 -14.00 12.83
C HIS A 26 -13.78 -14.07 13.91
N GLY A 27 -13.52 -12.96 14.59
CA GLY A 27 -12.52 -12.94 15.65
C GLY A 27 -12.23 -11.55 16.18
N ILE A 28 -11.14 -11.46 16.96
CA ILE A 28 -10.64 -10.22 17.54
C ILE A 28 -9.18 -10.02 17.09
N VAL A 29 -8.87 -8.80 16.70
CA VAL A 29 -7.50 -8.32 16.51
C VAL A 29 -7.18 -7.31 17.59
N THR A 30 -6.17 -7.58 18.40
CA THR A 30 -5.66 -6.65 19.40
C THR A 30 -4.56 -5.81 18.75
N VAL A 31 -4.81 -4.52 18.58
CA VAL A 31 -3.85 -3.56 18.04
C VAL A 31 -3.14 -2.87 19.20
N GLN A 32 -1.83 -3.11 19.32
CA GLN A 32 -0.98 -2.42 20.29
C GLN A 32 -0.69 -1.00 19.78
N ILE A 33 -1.25 0.00 20.43
CA ILE A 33 -1.18 1.40 20.00
C ILE A 33 -1.22 2.34 21.20
N ALA A 34 -0.27 3.29 21.23
CA ALA A 34 -0.21 4.32 22.24
C ALA A 34 -1.43 5.27 22.18
N ARG A 35 -1.68 5.99 23.26
CA ARG A 35 -2.77 6.98 23.33
C ARG A 35 -2.53 8.11 22.34
N SER A 36 -3.52 8.39 21.52
CA SER A 36 -3.56 9.52 20.57
C SER A 36 -5.01 9.87 20.24
N GLU A 37 -5.24 11.03 19.66
CA GLU A 37 -6.58 11.53 19.32
C GLU A 37 -7.36 10.56 18.43
N PHE A 38 -6.72 9.98 17.43
CA PHE A 38 -7.38 9.12 16.43
C PHE A 38 -7.07 7.63 16.61
N ARG A 39 -6.61 7.19 17.80
CA ARG A 39 -6.12 5.83 18.00
C ARG A 39 -7.15 4.74 17.64
N CYS A 40 -8.44 4.98 17.87
CA CYS A 40 -9.51 4.03 17.53
C CYS A 40 -9.61 3.84 16.01
N ALA A 41 -9.61 4.92 15.25
CA ALA A 41 -9.66 4.87 13.79
C ALA A 41 -8.38 4.24 13.19
N VAL A 42 -7.20 4.56 13.75
CA VAL A 42 -5.94 3.91 13.36
C VAL A 42 -5.97 2.42 13.64
N ALA A 43 -6.48 1.99 14.80
CA ALA A 43 -6.59 0.57 15.15
C ALA A 43 -7.53 -0.16 14.20
N GLU A 44 -8.69 0.41 13.89
CA GLU A 44 -9.66 -0.17 12.96
C GLU A 44 -9.10 -0.31 11.53
N LEU A 45 -8.43 0.73 11.02
CA LEU A 45 -7.76 0.70 9.71
C LEU A 45 -6.58 -0.29 9.69
N THR A 46 -5.80 -0.37 10.77
CA THR A 46 -4.70 -1.34 10.91
C THR A 46 -5.23 -2.76 10.89
N ALA A 47 -6.28 -3.05 11.66
CA ALA A 47 -6.92 -4.37 11.67
C ALA A 47 -7.51 -4.71 10.29
N ALA A 48 -8.20 -3.77 9.63
CA ALA A 48 -8.74 -3.98 8.29
C ALA A 48 -7.64 -4.32 7.27
N ARG A 49 -6.51 -3.58 7.28
CA ARG A 49 -5.35 -3.85 6.43
C ARG A 49 -4.79 -5.25 6.67
N PHE A 50 -4.54 -5.61 7.93
CA PHE A 50 -4.04 -6.93 8.33
C PHE A 50 -4.97 -8.06 7.86
N LEU A 51 -6.26 -7.95 8.15
CA LEU A 51 -7.25 -8.98 7.82
C LEU A 51 -7.39 -9.20 6.31
N ILE A 52 -7.30 -8.13 5.51
CA ILE A 52 -7.46 -8.22 4.05
C ILE A 52 -6.16 -8.65 3.36
N LEU A 53 -5.01 -8.05 3.72
CA LEU A 53 -3.77 -8.21 2.96
C LEU A 53 -2.86 -9.30 3.52
N ASP A 54 -2.76 -9.45 4.85
CA ASP A 54 -1.83 -10.37 5.48
C ASP A 54 -2.52 -11.68 5.86
N LYS A 55 -3.57 -11.63 6.67
CA LYS A 55 -4.33 -12.81 7.11
C LYS A 55 -5.25 -13.37 6.01
N GLN A 56 -5.63 -12.56 5.03
CA GLN A 56 -6.44 -12.92 3.87
C GLN A 56 -7.77 -13.61 4.25
N VAL A 57 -8.46 -13.08 5.27
CA VAL A 57 -9.73 -13.66 5.78
C VAL A 57 -10.84 -13.77 4.73
N LEU A 58 -10.68 -13.15 3.58
CA LEU A 58 -11.58 -13.25 2.42
C LEU A 58 -11.20 -14.40 1.47
N GLY A 59 -10.28 -15.29 1.89
CA GLY A 59 -9.89 -16.51 1.16
C GLY A 59 -8.90 -16.30 0.02
N ARG A 60 -8.57 -15.06 -0.33
CA ARG A 60 -7.56 -14.72 -1.35
C ARG A 60 -7.08 -13.29 -1.20
N LEU A 61 -5.86 -13.03 -1.65
CA LEU A 61 -5.33 -11.68 -1.77
C LEU A 61 -6.10 -10.91 -2.86
N PRO A 62 -6.79 -9.81 -2.53
CA PRO A 62 -7.55 -9.06 -3.53
C PRO A 62 -6.63 -8.31 -4.50
N ASN A 63 -7.06 -8.17 -5.75
CA ASN A 63 -6.36 -7.33 -6.72
C ASN A 63 -6.51 -5.84 -6.36
N SER A 64 -7.54 -5.17 -6.90
CA SER A 64 -7.85 -3.77 -6.60
C SER A 64 -8.92 -3.60 -5.52
N GLY A 65 -9.38 -4.68 -4.90
CA GLY A 65 -10.52 -4.66 -3.99
C GLY A 65 -11.90 -4.61 -4.67
N LYS A 66 -11.96 -4.63 -6.01
CA LYS A 66 -13.24 -4.67 -6.73
C LYS A 66 -14.04 -5.93 -6.36
N GLY A 67 -15.30 -5.74 -5.98
CA GLY A 67 -16.18 -6.82 -5.50
C GLY A 67 -16.04 -7.11 -3.99
N LEU A 68 -15.17 -6.38 -3.28
CA LEU A 68 -15.07 -6.39 -1.83
C LEU A 68 -15.85 -5.22 -1.23
N ALA A 69 -16.38 -5.44 -0.04
CA ALA A 69 -16.98 -4.43 0.81
C ALA A 69 -16.28 -4.45 2.17
N LEU A 70 -15.93 -3.28 2.67
CA LEU A 70 -15.36 -3.08 4.00
C LEU A 70 -16.31 -2.19 4.80
N SER A 71 -16.78 -2.69 5.93
CA SER A 71 -17.56 -1.91 6.89
C SER A 71 -16.68 -1.48 8.05
N LEU A 72 -16.66 -0.19 8.31
CA LEU A 72 -15.93 0.48 9.37
C LEU A 72 -16.91 1.35 10.17
N THR A 73 -16.51 1.81 11.35
CA THR A 73 -17.30 2.80 12.08
C THR A 73 -17.42 4.10 11.27
N LYS A 74 -18.51 4.83 11.47
CA LYS A 74 -18.76 6.11 10.79
C LYS A 74 -17.64 7.11 11.09
N GLU A 75 -17.18 7.12 12.33
CA GLU A 75 -16.10 7.96 12.84
C GLU A 75 -14.80 7.65 12.08
N THR A 76 -14.46 6.37 11.89
CA THR A 76 -13.26 5.96 11.14
C THR A 76 -13.34 6.36 9.67
N ILE A 77 -14.52 6.22 9.04
CA ILE A 77 -14.70 6.64 7.63
C ILE A 77 -14.52 8.14 7.48
N LEU A 78 -15.06 8.92 8.42
CA LEU A 78 -14.91 10.38 8.42
C LEU A 78 -13.46 10.79 8.71
N ALA A 79 -12.84 10.16 9.70
CA ALA A 79 -11.46 10.41 10.08
C ALA A 79 -10.46 10.03 8.97
N ALA A 80 -10.72 8.96 8.20
CA ALA A 80 -9.88 8.55 7.07
C ALA A 80 -9.78 9.60 5.94
N LYS A 81 -10.68 10.58 5.92
CA LYS A 81 -10.62 11.76 5.03
C LYS A 81 -9.74 12.88 5.57
N ASN A 82 -9.34 12.81 6.85
CA ASN A 82 -8.47 13.78 7.50
C ASN A 82 -7.01 13.51 7.12
N GLU A 83 -6.24 14.58 6.90
CA GLU A 83 -4.79 14.48 6.61
C GLU A 83 -4.02 13.73 7.70
N ALA A 84 -4.41 13.88 8.99
CA ALA A 84 -3.77 13.19 10.12
C ALA A 84 -3.86 11.65 10.02
N LEU A 85 -4.87 11.10 9.36
CA LEU A 85 -5.07 9.65 9.16
C LEU A 85 -4.77 9.17 7.75
N LYS A 86 -4.38 10.07 6.87
CA LYS A 86 -4.07 9.75 5.47
C LYS A 86 -3.12 8.56 5.35
N ALA A 87 -2.07 8.51 6.17
CA ALA A 87 -1.10 7.42 6.16
C ALA A 87 -1.74 6.06 6.50
N ALA A 88 -2.56 5.99 7.55
CA ALA A 88 -3.24 4.75 7.96
C ALA A 88 -4.27 4.26 6.94
N ALA A 89 -4.95 5.19 6.24
CA ALA A 89 -5.97 4.90 5.24
C ALA A 89 -5.41 4.69 3.82
N LEU A 90 -4.11 4.96 3.60
CA LEU A 90 -3.52 5.02 2.27
C LEU A 90 -3.61 3.68 1.50
N PHE A 91 -3.58 2.54 2.19
CA PHE A 91 -3.75 1.23 1.56
C PHE A 91 -5.09 1.07 0.83
N LEU A 92 -6.15 1.77 1.28
CA LEU A 92 -7.45 1.76 0.62
C LEU A 92 -7.39 2.43 -0.75
N SER A 93 -6.81 3.62 -0.83
CA SER A 93 -6.68 4.35 -2.09
C SER A 93 -5.54 3.81 -2.99
N ASN A 94 -4.57 3.13 -2.40
CA ASN A 94 -3.43 2.53 -3.10
C ASN A 94 -3.77 1.14 -3.65
N ARG A 95 -3.75 0.15 -2.77
CA ARG A 95 -3.86 -1.28 -3.13
C ARG A 95 -5.30 -1.72 -3.36
N LEU A 96 -6.26 -1.10 -2.64
CA LEU A 96 -7.66 -1.50 -2.61
C LEU A 96 -8.61 -0.42 -3.17
N SER A 97 -8.17 0.34 -4.16
CA SER A 97 -8.91 1.49 -4.74
C SER A 97 -10.31 1.15 -5.28
N GLY A 98 -10.61 -0.12 -5.49
CA GLY A 98 -11.93 -0.60 -5.94
C GLY A 98 -12.83 -1.14 -4.82
N ILE A 99 -12.39 -1.06 -3.55
CA ILE A 99 -13.19 -1.53 -2.41
C ILE A 99 -14.36 -0.56 -2.14
N LYS A 100 -15.52 -1.11 -1.77
CA LYS A 100 -16.66 -0.29 -1.33
C LYS A 100 -16.65 -0.16 0.18
N LEU A 101 -16.73 1.08 0.68
CA LEU A 101 -16.80 1.37 2.12
C LEU A 101 -18.25 1.54 2.55
N TYR A 102 -18.58 0.98 3.71
CA TYR A 102 -19.88 1.07 4.36
C TYR A 102 -19.71 1.44 5.83
N SER A 103 -20.71 2.08 6.38
CA SER A 103 -20.85 2.31 7.82
C SER A 103 -22.02 1.45 8.30
N ASP A 104 -21.71 0.35 8.98
CA ASP A 104 -22.70 -0.58 9.49
C ASP A 104 -22.74 -0.64 11.01
N GLU A 105 -23.80 -1.33 11.47
CA GLU A 105 -24.05 -1.63 12.85
C GLU A 105 -23.03 -2.58 13.48
N ILE A 106 -23.03 -2.58 14.79
CA ILE A 106 -22.13 -3.25 15.73
C ILE A 106 -22.02 -4.75 15.43
N VAL A 107 -20.80 -5.24 15.46
CA VAL A 107 -20.46 -6.66 15.46
C VAL A 107 -20.21 -7.07 16.92
N ASP A 108 -21.18 -7.71 17.56
CA ASP A 108 -20.97 -8.33 18.85
C ASP A 108 -20.37 -9.74 18.66
N ILE A 109 -19.15 -9.93 19.16
CA ILE A 109 -18.45 -11.22 19.13
C ILE A 109 -18.16 -11.66 20.56
N THR A 110 -19.03 -12.50 21.08
CA THR A 110 -18.87 -13.06 22.43
C THR A 110 -17.87 -14.21 22.49
N HIS A 111 -17.75 -14.98 21.40
CA HIS A 111 -16.86 -16.14 21.30
C HIS A 111 -16.00 -16.03 20.02
N PRO A 112 -14.85 -15.34 20.09
CA PRO A 112 -13.99 -15.17 18.92
C PRO A 112 -13.33 -16.49 18.53
N GLU A 113 -13.41 -16.87 17.25
CA GLU A 113 -12.71 -18.04 16.69
C GLU A 113 -11.21 -17.81 16.54
N SER A 114 -10.78 -16.54 16.38
CA SER A 114 -9.38 -16.20 16.30
C SER A 114 -9.04 -14.93 17.09
N LYS A 115 -7.81 -14.92 17.64
CA LYS A 115 -7.24 -13.76 18.34
C LYS A 115 -5.84 -13.49 17.76
N ASP A 116 -5.63 -12.29 17.25
CA ASP A 116 -4.34 -11.87 16.73
C ASP A 116 -3.86 -10.62 17.48
N ILE A 117 -2.55 -10.47 17.61
CA ILE A 117 -1.94 -9.27 18.21
C ILE A 117 -1.04 -8.64 17.15
N ILE A 118 -1.26 -7.37 16.84
CA ILE A 118 -0.53 -6.63 15.82
C ILE A 118 -0.19 -5.21 16.30
N THR A 119 0.70 -4.57 15.58
CA THR A 119 1.04 -3.14 15.73
C THR A 119 0.67 -2.37 14.45
N PRO A 120 0.48 -1.05 14.51
CA PRO A 120 0.34 -0.22 13.31
C PRO A 120 1.55 -0.40 12.37
N TYR A 121 1.29 -0.37 11.07
CA TYR A 121 2.32 -0.53 10.05
C TYR A 121 3.25 0.69 10.00
N ALA A 122 4.56 0.45 9.95
CA ALA A 122 5.55 1.51 9.75
C ALA A 122 5.43 2.12 8.34
N SER A 123 5.17 1.29 7.32
CA SER A 123 4.93 1.79 5.96
C SER A 123 3.45 2.09 5.71
N PRO A 124 3.10 3.30 5.24
CA PRO A 124 1.73 3.62 4.84
C PRO A 124 1.28 2.86 3.59
N TYR A 125 2.22 2.47 2.73
CA TYR A 125 1.96 1.68 1.53
C TYR A 125 2.09 0.18 1.81
N PRO A 126 1.22 -0.67 1.23
CA PRO A 126 1.43 -2.11 1.25
C PRO A 126 2.72 -2.49 0.52
N THR A 127 3.51 -3.35 1.17
CA THR A 127 4.78 -3.87 0.64
C THR A 127 4.59 -5.24 -0.01
N PHE A 128 5.52 -5.62 -0.86
CA PHE A 128 5.63 -6.95 -1.47
C PHE A 128 7.09 -7.26 -1.79
N GLU A 129 7.39 -8.54 -1.96
CA GLU A 129 8.74 -9.00 -2.27
C GLU A 129 8.99 -9.03 -3.78
N VAL A 130 10.18 -8.56 -4.18
CA VAL A 130 10.72 -8.64 -5.54
C VAL A 130 12.12 -9.20 -5.47
N ALA A 131 12.41 -10.27 -6.21
CA ALA A 131 13.66 -11.01 -6.12
C ALA A 131 14.94 -10.13 -6.23
N LYS A 132 14.93 -9.11 -7.09
CA LYS A 132 16.08 -8.21 -7.31
C LYS A 132 16.10 -6.97 -6.42
N LEU A 133 14.98 -6.64 -5.79
CA LEU A 133 14.81 -5.39 -5.05
C LEU A 133 14.61 -5.60 -3.55
N GLY A 134 14.23 -6.82 -3.12
CA GLY A 134 13.76 -7.11 -1.77
C GLY A 134 12.37 -6.56 -1.54
N THR A 135 12.09 -6.18 -0.31
CA THR A 135 10.80 -5.60 0.11
C THR A 135 10.61 -4.21 -0.52
N ILE A 136 9.53 -4.03 -1.26
CA ILE A 136 9.24 -2.78 -1.98
C ILE A 136 7.76 -2.39 -1.88
N ALA A 137 7.50 -1.10 -1.94
CA ALA A 137 6.17 -0.50 -2.03
C ALA A 137 6.02 0.37 -3.29
N ILE A 138 4.79 0.63 -3.70
CA ILE A 138 4.47 1.50 -4.84
C ILE A 138 3.69 2.71 -4.31
N SER A 139 4.18 3.93 -4.57
CA SER A 139 3.49 5.15 -4.18
C SER A 139 2.26 5.45 -5.07
N ASN A 140 1.29 6.20 -4.53
CA ASN A 140 0.14 6.68 -5.31
C ASN A 140 0.60 7.54 -6.50
N HIS A 141 1.67 8.34 -6.32
CA HIS A 141 2.23 9.15 -7.39
C HIS A 141 2.78 8.27 -8.53
N ALA A 142 3.48 7.18 -8.22
CA ALA A 142 3.98 6.25 -9.24
C ALA A 142 2.82 5.64 -10.04
N MET A 143 1.73 5.24 -9.37
CA MET A 143 0.54 4.72 -10.04
C MET A 143 -0.13 5.75 -10.97
N GLN A 144 -0.30 6.99 -10.49
CA GLN A 144 -0.85 8.07 -11.30
C GLN A 144 0.02 8.35 -12.54
N ARG A 145 1.34 8.42 -12.37
CA ARG A 145 2.27 8.63 -13.48
C ARG A 145 2.25 7.48 -14.47
N TYR A 146 2.11 6.26 -13.98
CA TYR A 146 1.97 5.09 -14.84
C TYR A 146 0.70 5.17 -15.68
N GLN A 147 -0.45 5.46 -15.10
CA GLN A 147 -1.72 5.64 -15.81
C GLN A 147 -1.66 6.77 -16.84
N GLN A 148 -1.14 7.94 -16.45
CA GLN A 148 -1.05 9.13 -17.34
C GLN A 148 -0.15 8.90 -18.55
N ARG A 149 0.87 8.07 -18.43
CA ARG A 149 1.90 7.88 -19.45
C ARG A 149 1.76 6.61 -20.25
N HIS A 150 0.84 5.74 -19.86
CA HIS A 150 0.60 4.48 -20.58
C HIS A 150 -0.13 4.76 -21.89
N ARG A 151 0.49 4.37 -23.02
CA ARG A 151 0.01 4.71 -24.37
C ARG A 151 -1.13 3.81 -24.86
N GLN A 152 -1.47 2.73 -24.18
CA GLN A 152 -2.39 1.69 -24.64
C GLN A 152 -3.76 1.70 -23.92
N GLY A 153 -4.23 2.87 -23.49
CA GLY A 153 -5.55 2.99 -22.88
C GLY A 153 -5.55 2.91 -21.35
N ASP A 154 -6.72 2.77 -20.76
CA ASP A 154 -6.90 2.80 -19.30
C ASP A 154 -6.38 1.52 -18.63
N ILE A 155 -5.51 1.68 -17.66
CA ILE A 155 -5.02 0.57 -16.84
C ILE A 155 -5.97 0.38 -15.66
N ARG A 156 -6.80 -0.64 -15.74
CA ARG A 156 -7.79 -0.96 -14.69
C ARG A 156 -7.20 -1.24 -13.31
N ASN A 157 -5.95 -1.69 -13.26
CA ASN A 157 -5.26 -1.99 -12.01
C ASN A 157 -3.77 -1.62 -12.10
N PRO A 158 -3.43 -0.33 -11.91
CA PRO A 158 -2.06 0.16 -12.05
C PRO A 158 -1.11 -0.46 -11.03
N TRP A 159 -1.57 -0.72 -9.80
CA TRP A 159 -0.76 -1.36 -8.76
C TRP A 159 -0.27 -2.75 -9.20
N HIS A 160 -1.20 -3.61 -9.61
CA HIS A 160 -0.85 -4.98 -10.04
C HIS A 160 -0.02 -4.99 -11.32
N SER A 161 -0.31 -4.07 -12.24
CA SER A 161 0.48 -3.94 -13.48
C SER A 161 1.92 -3.53 -13.17
N LEU A 162 2.13 -2.55 -12.28
CA LEU A 162 3.47 -2.15 -11.82
C LEU A 162 4.18 -3.25 -11.05
N GLN A 163 3.49 -3.98 -10.16
CA GLN A 163 4.05 -5.14 -9.47
C GLN A 163 4.61 -6.15 -10.47
N LYS A 164 3.85 -6.46 -11.52
CA LYS A 164 4.24 -7.39 -12.57
C LYS A 164 5.49 -6.91 -13.33
N GLN A 165 5.56 -5.61 -13.64
CA GLN A 165 6.73 -5.02 -14.28
C GLN A 165 7.98 -5.05 -13.39
N LEU A 166 7.83 -4.78 -12.09
CA LEU A 166 8.91 -4.83 -11.11
C LEU A 166 9.41 -6.25 -10.85
N SER A 167 8.54 -7.25 -10.98
CA SER A 167 8.89 -8.68 -10.85
C SER A 167 9.43 -9.29 -12.13
N HIS A 168 9.61 -8.50 -13.18
CA HIS A 168 10.10 -9.02 -14.47
C HIS A 168 11.56 -9.47 -14.37
N PRO A 169 11.94 -10.64 -14.91
CA PRO A 169 13.31 -11.16 -14.82
C PRO A 169 14.37 -10.25 -15.46
N ASN A 170 13.99 -9.47 -16.47
CA ASN A 170 14.89 -8.52 -17.15
C ASN A 170 14.96 -7.13 -16.46
N LEU A 171 14.35 -6.97 -15.27
CA LEU A 171 14.51 -5.74 -14.51
C LEU A 171 15.99 -5.55 -14.16
N GLU A 172 16.56 -4.40 -14.46
CA GLU A 172 17.96 -4.09 -14.22
C GLU A 172 18.15 -2.68 -13.63
N ARG A 173 19.23 -2.55 -12.87
CA ARG A 173 19.62 -1.25 -12.31
C ARG A 173 20.47 -0.50 -13.34
N LEU A 174 20.09 0.74 -13.63
CA LEU A 174 20.85 1.58 -14.54
C LEU A 174 21.97 2.33 -13.81
N ALA A 175 23.17 2.29 -14.37
CA ALA A 175 24.27 3.15 -13.95
C ALA A 175 23.99 4.58 -14.39
N LEU A 176 23.83 5.50 -13.43
CA LEU A 176 23.68 6.92 -13.73
C LEU A 176 25.07 7.56 -13.90
N SER A 177 25.22 8.43 -14.91
CA SER A 177 26.43 9.25 -15.05
C SER A 177 26.64 10.13 -13.81
N SER A 178 27.89 10.47 -13.51
CA SER A 178 28.25 11.34 -12.38
C SER A 178 27.51 12.68 -12.42
N ARG A 179 27.31 13.25 -13.60
CA ARG A 179 26.55 14.50 -13.82
C ARG A 179 25.08 14.33 -13.44
N THR A 180 24.47 13.23 -13.86
CA THR A 180 23.05 12.94 -13.54
C THR A 180 22.86 12.66 -12.05
N ARG A 181 23.82 11.98 -11.40
CA ARG A 181 23.82 11.77 -9.94
C ARG A 181 23.87 13.11 -9.22
N PHE A 182 24.78 14.00 -9.61
CA PHE A 182 24.93 15.32 -9.00
C PHE A 182 23.68 16.18 -9.15
N GLN A 183 23.06 16.22 -10.33
CA GLN A 183 21.82 16.95 -10.55
C GLN A 183 20.64 16.39 -9.72
N LYS A 184 20.58 15.07 -9.52
CA LYS A 184 19.57 14.43 -8.65
C LYS A 184 19.82 14.72 -7.17
N LEU A 185 21.08 14.70 -6.73
CA LEU A 185 21.48 15.09 -5.38
C LEU A 185 21.01 16.51 -5.06
N LEU A 186 21.24 17.47 -5.96
CA LEU A 186 20.80 18.84 -5.80
C LEU A 186 19.27 19.00 -5.72
N ARG A 187 18.50 18.17 -6.44
CA ARG A 187 17.04 18.25 -6.44
C ARG A 187 16.37 17.56 -5.26
N TYR A 188 16.92 16.46 -4.79
CA TYR A 188 16.23 15.57 -3.83
C TYR A 188 16.95 15.43 -2.49
N VAL A 189 18.09 16.12 -2.32
CA VAL A 189 18.89 16.13 -1.06
C VAL A 189 19.24 14.73 -0.53
N SER A 190 19.12 13.67 -1.33
CA SER A 190 19.50 12.32 -0.91
C SER A 190 20.12 11.50 -2.05
N GLU A 191 21.22 10.81 -1.75
CA GLU A 191 21.90 9.87 -2.66
C GLU A 191 21.15 8.53 -2.81
N GLN A 192 20.03 8.33 -2.09
CA GLN A 192 19.36 7.05 -1.94
C GLN A 192 18.37 6.72 -3.06
N HIS A 193 18.45 7.41 -4.21
CA HIS A 193 17.57 7.12 -5.34
C HIS A 193 18.28 6.29 -6.42
N GLU A 194 17.71 5.15 -6.73
CA GLU A 194 18.12 4.27 -7.83
C GLU A 194 17.19 4.43 -9.03
N ILE A 195 17.71 4.23 -10.23
CA ILE A 195 16.89 4.04 -11.44
C ILE A 195 16.99 2.59 -11.85
N TRP A 196 15.84 2.00 -12.02
CA TRP A 196 15.69 0.65 -12.54
C TRP A 196 14.89 0.68 -13.83
N ALA A 197 15.21 -0.20 -14.76
CA ALA A 197 14.53 -0.28 -16.05
C ALA A 197 14.02 -1.70 -16.30
N ASN A 198 12.86 -1.77 -16.95
CA ASN A 198 12.45 -2.95 -17.67
C ASN A 198 12.64 -2.67 -19.17
N PRO A 199 13.72 -3.18 -19.79
CA PRO A 199 14.06 -2.88 -21.20
C PRO A 199 12.94 -3.30 -22.15
N THR A 200 12.26 -4.41 -21.85
CA THR A 200 11.18 -4.95 -22.68
C THR A 200 9.97 -4.02 -22.79
N GLY A 201 9.72 -3.20 -21.76
CA GLY A 201 8.56 -2.29 -21.69
C GLY A 201 8.92 -0.80 -21.85
N ASN A 202 10.20 -0.45 -22.06
CA ASN A 202 10.68 0.94 -22.02
C ASN A 202 10.23 1.71 -20.76
N LEU A 203 10.01 0.99 -19.66
CA LEU A 203 9.49 1.53 -18.39
C LEU A 203 10.64 1.66 -17.39
N TYR A 204 10.77 2.85 -16.84
CA TYR A 204 11.80 3.22 -15.87
C TYR A 204 11.16 3.53 -14.53
N PHE A 205 11.80 3.09 -13.46
CA PHE A 205 11.36 3.27 -12.08
C PHE A 205 12.39 4.10 -11.33
N GLN A 206 11.95 5.17 -10.70
CA GLN A 206 12.76 5.83 -9.68
C GLN A 206 12.40 5.23 -8.33
N ILE A 207 13.37 4.63 -7.67
CA ILE A 207 13.21 3.90 -6.42
C ILE A 207 14.04 4.60 -5.33
N ALA A 208 13.40 4.91 -4.21
CA ALA A 208 14.05 5.42 -3.01
C ALA A 208 14.27 4.26 -2.02
N SER A 209 15.41 4.24 -1.34
CA SER A 209 15.64 3.34 -0.21
C SER A 209 15.18 4.00 1.08
N LEU A 210 14.27 3.36 1.79
CA LEU A 210 13.79 3.72 3.12
C LEU A 210 14.42 2.77 4.15
N ALA A 211 14.23 3.03 5.44
CA ALA A 211 14.84 2.23 6.51
C ALA A 211 14.46 0.74 6.43
N GLU A 212 13.20 0.42 6.15
CA GLU A 212 12.67 -0.95 6.21
C GLU A 212 12.34 -1.54 4.83
N HIS A 213 12.20 -0.72 3.79
CA HIS A 213 11.81 -1.17 2.46
C HIS A 213 12.23 -0.15 1.40
N LYS A 214 12.09 -0.53 0.13
CA LYS A 214 12.23 0.39 -0.99
C LYS A 214 10.87 0.95 -1.41
N LEU A 215 10.85 2.15 -2.00
CA LEU A 215 9.64 2.81 -2.49
C LEU A 215 9.78 3.21 -3.94
N VAL A 216 8.90 2.75 -4.80
CA VAL A 216 8.75 3.30 -6.16
C VAL A 216 8.12 4.68 -6.05
N VAL A 217 8.92 5.71 -6.24
CA VAL A 217 8.50 7.12 -6.09
C VAL A 217 7.77 7.58 -7.33
N THR A 218 8.30 7.27 -8.51
CA THR A 218 7.70 7.64 -9.80
C THR A 218 8.12 6.68 -10.90
N VAL A 219 7.39 6.71 -12.00
CA VAL A 219 7.70 5.96 -13.22
C VAL A 219 7.73 6.87 -14.43
N PHE A 220 8.53 6.52 -15.45
CA PHE A 220 8.59 7.24 -16.70
C PHE A 220 8.92 6.30 -17.86
N TYR A 221 8.51 6.68 -19.06
CA TYR A 221 8.89 5.99 -20.30
C TYR A 221 10.03 6.75 -20.96
N GLN A 222 10.96 6.02 -21.57
CA GLN A 222 11.98 6.66 -22.39
C GLN A 222 11.34 7.25 -23.65
N VAL A 223 11.57 8.52 -23.88
CA VAL A 223 11.38 9.13 -25.19
C VAL A 223 12.69 8.89 -25.93
N THR A 224 12.65 8.16 -27.02
CA THR A 224 13.78 7.58 -27.77
C THR A 224 14.86 8.59 -28.23
N HIS A 225 14.69 9.88 -27.99
CA HIS A 225 15.63 10.92 -28.43
C HIS A 225 16.60 11.47 -27.38
N ALA A 226 16.48 11.05 -26.10
CA ALA A 226 17.26 11.70 -25.02
C ALA A 226 18.46 10.90 -24.50
N PHE A 227 18.70 9.68 -24.97
CA PHE A 227 19.77 8.82 -24.43
C PHE A 227 20.95 8.57 -25.36
N ASN A 228 20.88 8.97 -26.64
CA ASN A 228 22.02 8.85 -27.55
C ASN A 228 23.17 9.84 -27.22
N GLU A 229 22.96 10.81 -26.33
CA GLU A 229 24.00 11.71 -25.84
C GLU A 229 24.72 11.24 -24.56
N ILE A 230 24.36 10.08 -24.01
CA ILE A 230 24.94 9.57 -22.75
C ILE A 230 26.10 8.58 -22.99
N HIS A 231 26.31 8.16 -24.21
CA HIS A 231 27.38 7.23 -24.60
C HIS A 231 28.48 7.84 -25.50
N ALA A 232 28.53 9.17 -25.60
CA ALA A 232 29.64 9.87 -26.26
C ALA A 232 30.56 10.56 -25.22
#